data_1f4ccded431d4de0f8c6271d4352b810
#
_entry.id   1f4ccded431d4de0f8c6271d4352b810
#
_cell.length_a   1.000
_cell.length_b   1.000
_cell.length_c   1.000
_cell.angle_alpha   90.00
_cell.angle_beta   90.00
_cell.angle_gamma   90.00
#
_symmetry.space_group_name_H-M   'P 1'
#
loop_
_entity.id
_entity.type
_entity.pdbx_description
1 polymer ?
#
loop_
_entity_poly.entity_id
_entity_poly.type
_entity_poly.pdbx_seq_one_letter_code
_entity_poly.pdbx_strand_id
1 'polypeptide(L)'
;MATGKKAMLEITKMKMTPALSAEHQRKWDQSQWECKLDDLERNYDPSREHLNFEIRKGAVVAPVDKSVCIKEKVDARIAEWKAERLAETGIEPKVRSTQHLSVCLVMGGNSERMNELAFGNQELLERGNNAHIKRMSEIEQFALDNYKALAKRIGEKNIISFIAHCDEKGCHLHATITPILEDGRLSAKDMFGGGSIDAARGKMKEWHDWYASVNEKWGLERGDDIHETGARHKSLEEHNRELHRENKSLEEELETKRRAVKGLTTMIEKLTDQRKEIETEIESLEAQLQKSGSDRNEIAQEIVALHMKLASINEKLEEKHDKLNKVHQEIANLKESYNSRMEMVNDAIESDKLITNYLNHHVSIMLKASILDQVLTDASRICRESRNATALGEDTFIDDRNFLRWNDVLKTGMQVFLAGINGATSVAQTSGGGGTTSDMPWREKDEDYLHWAWRAMQYAHAKHYPGNKLRKSKGY
;
A
#
# COMPACT_ATOMS: atom_id res chain seq x y z
N MET A 1 -6.70 14.65 -18.88
CA MET A 1 -8.07 14.60 -18.31
C MET A 1 -7.91 14.77 -16.82
N ALA A 2 -8.56 15.73 -16.18
CA ALA A 2 -8.51 15.85 -14.73
C ALA A 2 -9.09 14.56 -14.14
N THR A 3 -8.27 13.79 -13.42
CA THR A 3 -8.74 12.64 -12.67
C THR A 3 -9.64 13.16 -11.56
N GLY A 4 -10.97 12.95 -11.69
CA GLY A 4 -11.94 13.33 -10.67
C GLY A 4 -11.53 12.75 -9.30
N LYS A 5 -11.72 13.52 -8.24
CA LYS A 5 -11.39 13.11 -6.87
C LYS A 5 -12.35 11.98 -6.45
N LYS A 6 -11.87 10.76 -6.39
CA LYS A 6 -12.71 9.56 -6.19
C LYS A 6 -13.02 9.32 -4.71
N ALA A 7 -14.27 8.93 -4.43
CA ALA A 7 -14.72 8.44 -3.14
C ALA A 7 -14.19 7.02 -2.88
N MET A 8 -13.76 6.75 -1.66
CA MET A 8 -13.25 5.45 -1.22
C MET A 8 -14.09 4.93 -0.06
N LEU A 9 -14.65 3.75 -0.22
CA LEU A 9 -15.34 2.99 0.82
C LEU A 9 -14.78 1.58 0.84
N GLU A 10 -14.21 1.17 1.94
CA GLU A 10 -13.81 -0.21 2.18
C GLU A 10 -14.71 -0.83 3.25
N ILE A 11 -15.12 -2.08 3.05
CA ILE A 11 -16.01 -2.80 3.95
C ILE A 11 -15.36 -4.11 4.35
N THR A 12 -14.88 -4.20 5.57
CA THR A 12 -14.19 -5.38 6.08
C THR A 12 -15.00 -6.07 7.17
N LYS A 13 -15.42 -7.31 6.91
CA LYS A 13 -16.06 -8.18 7.90
C LYS A 13 -14.98 -8.73 8.81
N MET A 14 -14.90 -8.22 10.03
CA MET A 14 -13.83 -8.56 10.96
C MET A 14 -14.37 -8.92 12.34
N LYS A 15 -13.53 -9.58 13.12
CA LYS A 15 -13.76 -9.78 14.52
C LYS A 15 -12.98 -8.69 15.27
N MET A 16 -13.70 -7.73 15.88
CA MET A 16 -13.05 -6.70 16.69
C MET A 16 -12.26 -7.33 17.83
N THR A 17 -10.98 -7.00 17.91
CA THR A 17 -10.06 -7.47 18.97
C THR A 17 -9.61 -6.29 19.83
N PRO A 18 -9.08 -6.54 21.06
CA PRO A 18 -8.50 -5.47 21.86
C PRO A 18 -7.35 -4.73 21.16
N ALA A 19 -6.51 -5.46 20.41
CA ALA A 19 -5.41 -4.87 19.67
C ALA A 19 -5.90 -3.92 18.56
N LEU A 20 -6.89 -4.34 17.77
CA LEU A 20 -7.50 -3.52 16.73
C LEU A 20 -8.26 -2.32 17.32
N SER A 21 -8.91 -2.50 18.50
CA SER A 21 -9.52 -1.39 19.21
C SER A 21 -8.49 -0.35 19.65
N ALA A 22 -7.36 -0.81 20.19
CA ALA A 22 -6.25 0.06 20.58
C ALA A 22 -5.69 0.83 19.40
N GLU A 23 -5.61 0.20 18.23
CA GLU A 23 -5.19 0.83 16.98
C GLU A 23 -6.15 1.92 16.52
N HIS A 24 -7.45 1.63 16.46
CA HIS A 24 -8.44 2.63 16.06
C HIS A 24 -8.54 3.79 17.05
N GLN A 25 -8.36 3.52 18.36
CA GLN A 25 -8.42 4.55 19.41
C GLN A 25 -7.07 5.22 19.66
N ARG A 26 -5.96 4.80 18.97
CA ARG A 26 -4.59 5.24 19.31
C ARG A 26 -4.28 5.08 20.80
N LYS A 27 -4.75 3.99 21.40
CA LYS A 27 -4.51 3.66 22.80
C LYS A 27 -3.21 2.84 22.90
N TRP A 28 -2.09 3.53 22.67
CA TRP A 28 -0.76 2.97 22.70
C TRP A 28 0.09 3.63 23.76
N ASP A 29 0.98 2.87 24.40
CA ASP A 29 2.06 3.40 25.22
C ASP A 29 3.22 3.90 24.34
N GLN A 30 4.23 4.52 24.99
CA GLN A 30 5.37 5.10 24.28
C GLN A 30 6.12 4.05 23.44
N SER A 31 6.33 2.85 23.97
CA SER A 31 7.03 1.76 23.26
C SER A 31 6.23 1.26 22.05
N GLN A 32 4.90 1.17 22.19
CA GLN A 32 4.00 0.81 21.10
C GLN A 32 3.97 1.88 20.01
N TRP A 33 4.01 3.16 20.38
CA TRP A 33 4.15 4.26 19.43
C TRP A 33 5.47 4.18 18.67
N GLU A 34 6.59 3.93 19.35
CA GLU A 34 7.90 3.75 18.73
C GLU A 34 7.88 2.61 17.72
N CYS A 35 7.29 1.45 18.09
CA CYS A 35 7.11 0.34 17.15
C CYS A 35 6.24 0.71 15.93
N LYS A 36 5.24 1.58 16.10
CA LYS A 36 4.38 2.01 15.01
C LYS A 36 5.01 3.07 14.12
N LEU A 37 5.93 3.85 14.64
CA LEU A 37 6.74 4.81 13.89
C LEU A 37 7.77 4.10 13.00
N ASP A 38 8.27 2.96 13.44
CA ASP A 38 9.14 2.10 12.65
C ASP A 38 8.38 1.32 11.56
N ASP A 39 7.03 1.26 11.66
CA ASP A 39 6.16 0.61 10.69
C ASP A 39 5.82 1.57 9.55
N LEU A 40 6.65 1.53 8.53
CA LEU A 40 6.63 2.47 7.40
C LEU A 40 5.44 2.29 6.46
N GLU A 41 4.73 1.16 6.53
CA GLU A 41 3.48 0.98 5.76
C GLU A 41 2.34 1.87 6.29
N ARG A 42 2.41 2.27 7.56
CA ARG A 42 1.28 2.93 8.22
C ARG A 42 1.39 4.43 8.34
N ASN A 43 2.53 5.04 8.01
CA ASN A 43 2.72 6.50 7.93
C ASN A 43 2.05 7.29 9.05
N TYR A 44 2.14 6.82 10.31
CA TYR A 44 1.59 7.52 11.46
C TYR A 44 2.41 8.75 11.81
N ASP A 45 1.74 9.84 12.15
CA ASP A 45 2.34 11.07 12.66
C ASP A 45 1.84 11.35 14.08
N PRO A 46 2.62 10.98 15.13
CA PRO A 46 2.21 11.20 16.52
C PRO A 46 1.98 12.66 16.88
N SER A 47 2.65 13.57 16.16
CA SER A 47 2.50 15.02 16.40
C SER A 47 1.09 15.53 16.01
N ARG A 48 0.36 14.76 15.19
CA ARG A 48 -1.01 15.03 14.76
C ARG A 48 -2.06 14.16 15.45
N GLU A 49 -1.69 13.25 16.34
CA GLU A 49 -2.66 12.39 17.05
C GLU A 49 -3.79 13.20 17.72
N HIS A 50 -3.47 14.36 18.27
CA HIS A 50 -4.42 15.26 18.92
C HIS A 50 -5.50 15.81 17.98
N LEU A 51 -5.32 15.68 16.64
CA LEU A 51 -6.29 16.09 15.65
C LEU A 51 -7.35 15.02 15.39
N ASN A 52 -7.12 13.78 15.84
CA ASN A 52 -8.08 12.69 15.74
C ASN A 52 -9.31 13.01 16.60
N PHE A 53 -10.47 12.62 16.13
CA PHE A 53 -11.73 12.86 16.85
C PHE A 53 -12.72 11.74 16.58
N GLU A 54 -13.74 11.66 17.41
CA GLU A 54 -14.85 10.73 17.23
C GLU A 54 -16.19 11.48 17.11
N ILE A 55 -17.12 10.85 16.40
CA ILE A 55 -18.52 11.26 16.41
C ILE A 55 -19.29 10.32 17.33
N ARG A 56 -19.84 10.89 18.39
CA ARG A 56 -20.66 10.17 19.37
C ARG A 56 -22.14 10.19 18.99
N LYS A 57 -22.90 9.32 19.65
CA LYS A 57 -24.36 9.26 19.52
C LYS A 57 -24.97 10.65 19.67
N GLY A 58 -25.95 10.95 18.80
CA GLY A 58 -26.52 12.30 18.67
C GLY A 58 -25.70 13.23 17.78
N ALA A 59 -24.76 12.68 17.00
CA ALA A 59 -23.88 13.43 16.08
C ALA A 59 -23.04 14.51 16.79
N VAL A 60 -22.41 14.17 17.91
CA VAL A 60 -21.58 15.07 18.70
C VAL A 60 -20.11 14.80 18.40
N VAL A 61 -19.38 15.84 17.95
CA VAL A 61 -17.92 15.80 17.79
C VAL A 61 -17.26 15.81 19.18
N ALA A 62 -16.35 14.87 19.43
CA ALA A 62 -15.64 14.76 20.69
C ALA A 62 -14.21 14.22 20.48
N PRO A 63 -13.28 14.43 21.43
CA PRO A 63 -12.03 13.70 21.46
C PRO A 63 -12.28 12.19 21.50
N VAL A 64 -11.35 11.41 20.91
CA VAL A 64 -11.44 9.95 20.88
C VAL A 64 -11.49 9.39 22.32
N ASP A 65 -12.53 8.62 22.62
CA ASP A 65 -12.68 7.94 23.91
C ASP A 65 -11.77 6.73 23.98
N LYS A 66 -10.74 6.80 24.81
CA LYS A 66 -9.79 5.72 25.09
C LYS A 66 -10.10 4.94 26.37
N SER A 67 -11.18 5.30 27.08
CA SER A 67 -11.54 4.68 28.37
C SER A 67 -12.11 3.28 28.19
N VAL A 68 -13.00 3.10 27.21
CA VAL A 68 -13.68 1.83 26.92
C VAL A 68 -13.21 1.29 25.57
N CYS A 69 -12.79 0.04 25.55
CA CYS A 69 -12.36 -0.66 24.34
C CYS A 69 -13.53 -0.82 23.34
N ILE A 70 -13.29 -0.59 22.05
CA ILE A 70 -14.34 -0.76 21.00
C ILE A 70 -14.91 -2.18 21.04
N LYS A 71 -14.07 -3.18 21.32
CA LYS A 71 -14.55 -4.57 21.47
C LYS A 71 -15.58 -4.70 22.59
N GLU A 72 -15.35 -4.08 23.72
CA GLU A 72 -16.31 -4.08 24.84
C GLU A 72 -17.62 -3.38 24.45
N LYS A 73 -17.54 -2.27 23.72
CA LYS A 73 -18.72 -1.58 23.17
C LYS A 73 -19.50 -2.49 22.19
N VAL A 74 -18.81 -3.29 21.35
CA VAL A 74 -19.43 -4.30 20.48
C VAL A 74 -20.11 -5.38 21.31
N ASP A 75 -19.43 -5.94 22.32
CA ASP A 75 -19.97 -6.99 23.18
C ASP A 75 -21.21 -6.49 23.93
N ALA A 76 -21.20 -5.26 24.44
CA ALA A 76 -22.35 -4.62 25.10
C ALA A 76 -23.54 -4.50 24.13
N ARG A 77 -23.30 -4.04 22.89
CA ARG A 77 -24.38 -3.93 21.89
C ARG A 77 -24.98 -5.29 21.52
N ILE A 78 -24.14 -6.34 21.45
CA ILE A 78 -24.62 -7.71 21.21
C ILE A 78 -25.47 -8.21 22.41
N ALA A 79 -25.10 -7.89 23.63
CA ALA A 79 -25.90 -8.23 24.84
C ALA A 79 -27.25 -7.52 24.80
N GLU A 80 -27.28 -6.21 24.48
CA GLU A 80 -28.51 -5.44 24.30
C GLU A 80 -29.42 -6.07 23.22
N TRP A 81 -28.83 -6.38 22.04
CA TRP A 81 -29.56 -7.03 20.95
C TRP A 81 -30.16 -8.37 21.37
N LYS A 82 -29.44 -9.18 22.13
CA LYS A 82 -29.98 -10.44 22.65
C LYS A 82 -31.16 -10.21 23.58
N ALA A 83 -31.08 -9.23 24.47
CA ALA A 83 -32.17 -8.86 25.38
C ALA A 83 -33.40 -8.32 24.60
N GLU A 84 -33.17 -7.45 23.60
CA GLU A 84 -34.21 -6.93 22.70
C GLU A 84 -34.94 -8.09 22.03
N ARG A 85 -34.20 -9.03 21.44
CA ARG A 85 -34.78 -10.18 20.72
C ARG A 85 -35.49 -11.15 21.64
N LEU A 86 -34.96 -11.38 22.83
CA LEU A 86 -35.64 -12.21 23.85
C LEU A 86 -36.98 -11.61 24.28
N ALA A 87 -37.00 -10.29 24.44
CA ALA A 87 -38.23 -9.58 24.80
C ALA A 87 -39.32 -9.62 23.71
N GLU A 88 -38.85 -9.52 22.44
CA GLU A 88 -39.76 -9.52 21.29
C GLU A 88 -40.27 -10.92 20.93
N THR A 89 -39.44 -11.94 21.00
CA THR A 89 -39.74 -13.28 20.42
C THR A 89 -39.90 -14.37 21.49
N GLY A 90 -39.55 -14.08 22.75
CA GLY A 90 -39.50 -15.08 23.84
C GLY A 90 -38.34 -16.09 23.68
N ILE A 91 -37.46 -15.93 22.71
CA ILE A 91 -36.36 -16.86 22.41
C ILE A 91 -35.04 -16.10 22.39
N GLU A 92 -34.08 -16.52 23.22
CA GLU A 92 -32.73 -15.95 23.19
C GLU A 92 -32.01 -16.35 21.89
N PRO A 93 -31.53 -15.39 21.10
CA PRO A 93 -30.85 -15.69 19.84
C PRO A 93 -29.46 -16.31 20.10
N LYS A 94 -29.13 -17.36 19.36
CA LYS A 94 -27.82 -18.01 19.40
C LYS A 94 -26.87 -17.35 18.40
N VAL A 95 -25.70 -16.95 18.90
CA VAL A 95 -24.59 -16.47 18.07
C VAL A 95 -23.69 -17.64 17.71
N ARG A 96 -23.42 -17.84 16.41
CA ARG A 96 -22.51 -18.88 15.92
C ARG A 96 -21.05 -18.40 16.05
N SER A 97 -20.12 -19.31 16.30
CA SER A 97 -18.68 -18.99 16.41
C SER A 97 -18.09 -18.36 15.15
N THR A 98 -18.66 -18.68 13.98
CA THR A 98 -18.25 -18.14 12.66
C THR A 98 -18.97 -16.86 12.28
N GLN A 99 -19.86 -16.34 13.12
CA GLN A 99 -20.65 -15.15 12.83
C GLN A 99 -19.83 -13.88 13.05
N HIS A 100 -19.87 -12.97 12.08
CA HIS A 100 -19.26 -11.65 12.23
C HIS A 100 -20.16 -10.75 13.06
N LEU A 101 -19.69 -10.35 14.23
CA LEU A 101 -20.40 -9.49 15.17
C LEU A 101 -20.16 -8.01 14.89
N SER A 102 -19.10 -7.72 14.18
CA SER A 102 -18.72 -6.36 13.77
C SER A 102 -18.26 -6.33 12.32
N VAL A 103 -18.41 -5.15 11.74
CA VAL A 103 -17.90 -4.80 10.40
C VAL A 103 -17.21 -3.44 10.55
N CYS A 104 -16.03 -3.30 9.98
CA CYS A 104 -15.33 -2.03 9.87
C CYS A 104 -15.57 -1.43 8.50
N LEU A 105 -15.92 -0.16 8.46
CA LEU A 105 -16.03 0.65 7.26
C LEU A 105 -14.89 1.67 7.32
N VAL A 106 -14.01 1.68 6.29
CA VAL A 106 -13.07 2.76 6.07
C VAL A 106 -13.67 3.68 5.02
N MET A 107 -13.86 4.94 5.37
CA MET A 107 -14.61 5.92 4.59
C MET A 107 -13.73 7.14 4.34
N GLY A 108 -13.52 7.49 3.08
CA GLY A 108 -12.66 8.60 2.69
C GLY A 108 -12.75 8.87 1.20
N GLY A 109 -11.65 9.34 0.65
CA GLY A 109 -11.54 9.63 -0.77
C GLY A 109 -10.08 9.78 -1.18
N ASN A 110 -9.84 10.42 -2.32
CA ASN A 110 -8.50 10.81 -2.73
C ASN A 110 -7.79 11.57 -1.61
N SER A 111 -6.56 11.14 -1.27
CA SER A 111 -5.81 11.64 -0.09
C SER A 111 -5.60 13.16 -0.14
N GLU A 112 -5.36 13.72 -1.33
CA GLU A 112 -5.21 15.17 -1.52
C GLU A 112 -6.48 15.91 -1.10
N ARG A 113 -7.67 15.43 -1.54
CA ARG A 113 -8.95 16.05 -1.17
C ARG A 113 -9.24 15.89 0.33
N MET A 114 -8.96 14.73 0.88
CA MET A 114 -9.16 14.48 2.31
C MET A 114 -8.26 15.35 3.18
N ASN A 115 -7.01 15.53 2.78
CA ASN A 115 -6.08 16.42 3.48
C ASN A 115 -6.46 17.90 3.31
N GLU A 116 -6.96 18.30 2.14
CA GLU A 116 -7.52 19.64 1.93
C GLU A 116 -8.69 19.93 2.88
N LEU A 117 -9.61 18.98 3.06
CA LEU A 117 -10.70 19.09 4.01
C LEU A 117 -10.22 19.10 5.47
N ALA A 118 -9.17 18.34 5.78
CA ALA A 118 -8.67 18.20 7.15
C ALA A 118 -7.78 19.35 7.59
N PHE A 119 -6.97 19.89 6.69
CA PHE A 119 -5.89 20.84 7.02
C PHE A 119 -5.90 22.11 6.17
N GLY A 120 -6.77 22.21 5.14
CA GLY A 120 -6.80 23.36 4.23
C GLY A 120 -5.47 23.51 3.49
N ASN A 121 -4.96 24.73 3.45
CA ASN A 121 -3.68 25.06 2.80
C ASN A 121 -2.48 25.00 3.75
N GLN A 122 -2.60 24.36 4.92
CA GLN A 122 -1.49 24.19 5.86
C GLN A 122 -0.47 23.21 5.29
N GLU A 123 0.80 23.58 5.32
CA GLU A 123 1.88 22.74 4.82
C GLU A 123 2.18 21.63 5.82
N LEU A 124 2.04 20.38 5.37
CA LEU A 124 2.37 19.19 6.12
C LEU A 124 3.81 18.78 5.82
N LEU A 125 4.62 18.63 6.83
CA LEU A 125 5.96 18.06 6.72
C LEU A 125 5.84 16.53 6.66
N GLU A 126 6.32 15.91 5.59
CA GLU A 126 6.29 14.45 5.43
C GLU A 126 7.06 13.72 6.54
N ARG A 127 8.18 14.30 6.97
CA ARG A 127 8.98 13.81 8.09
C ARG A 127 9.30 15.00 8.98
N GLY A 128 8.57 15.15 10.06
CA GLY A 128 8.78 16.28 10.94
C GLY A 128 7.71 16.42 12.01
N ASN A 129 7.81 17.49 12.78
CA ASN A 129 6.84 17.82 13.81
C ASN A 129 5.72 18.71 13.23
N ASN A 130 4.55 18.14 13.07
CA ASN A 130 3.32 18.80 12.59
C ASN A 130 2.39 19.26 13.73
N ALA A 131 2.87 19.39 14.96
CA ALA A 131 2.06 19.78 16.14
C ALA A 131 1.44 21.19 15.99
N HIS A 132 1.95 22.03 15.08
CA HIS A 132 1.40 23.34 14.76
C HIS A 132 0.14 23.30 13.89
N ILE A 133 -0.12 22.17 13.22
CA ILE A 133 -1.27 21.97 12.32
C ILE A 133 -2.56 21.98 13.12
N LYS A 134 -3.58 22.60 12.56
CA LYS A 134 -4.93 22.66 13.14
C LYS A 134 -5.93 21.96 12.23
N ARG A 135 -6.83 21.22 12.85
CA ARG A 135 -7.94 20.60 12.12
C ARG A 135 -8.94 21.66 11.67
N MET A 136 -9.35 21.56 10.42
CA MET A 136 -10.38 22.45 9.84
C MET A 136 -11.79 21.97 10.21
N SER A 137 -12.75 22.88 10.20
CA SER A 137 -14.17 22.57 10.43
C SER A 137 -14.78 21.71 9.34
N GLU A 138 -14.22 21.76 8.13
CA GLU A 138 -14.68 21.04 6.94
C GLU A 138 -14.59 19.53 7.14
N ILE A 139 -13.51 19.01 7.73
CA ILE A 139 -13.40 17.56 8.00
C ILE A 139 -14.35 17.11 9.12
N GLU A 140 -14.64 17.97 10.09
CA GLU A 140 -15.64 17.67 11.11
C GLU A 140 -17.03 17.58 10.50
N GLN A 141 -17.38 18.54 9.62
CA GLN A 141 -18.66 18.52 8.92
C GLN A 141 -18.77 17.34 7.95
N PHE A 142 -17.69 17.01 7.23
CA PHE A 142 -17.62 15.78 6.42
C PHE A 142 -17.91 14.53 7.25
N ALA A 143 -17.26 14.41 8.42
CA ALA A 143 -17.47 13.28 9.31
C ALA A 143 -18.91 13.23 9.86
N LEU A 144 -19.48 14.39 10.25
CA LEU A 144 -20.87 14.50 10.72
C LEU A 144 -21.88 14.09 9.64
N ASP A 145 -21.66 14.49 8.39
CA ASP A 145 -22.56 14.17 7.28
C ASP A 145 -22.54 12.66 7.01
N ASN A 146 -21.34 12.06 6.99
CA ASN A 146 -21.17 10.63 6.82
C ASN A 146 -21.75 9.83 7.99
N TYR A 147 -21.56 10.29 9.24
CA TYR A 147 -22.17 9.68 10.41
C TYR A 147 -23.70 9.67 10.33
N LYS A 148 -24.31 10.85 10.04
CA LYS A 148 -25.77 11.00 9.91
C LYS A 148 -26.33 10.13 8.77
N ALA A 149 -25.65 10.09 7.63
CA ALA A 149 -26.05 9.24 6.52
C ALA A 149 -25.96 7.75 6.87
N LEU A 150 -24.90 7.32 7.57
CA LEU A 150 -24.75 5.95 8.05
C LEU A 150 -25.80 5.62 9.11
N ALA A 151 -26.06 6.50 10.06
CA ALA A 151 -27.07 6.34 11.10
C ALA A 151 -28.47 6.17 10.51
N LYS A 152 -28.80 6.94 9.47
CA LYS A 152 -30.06 6.79 8.72
C LYS A 152 -30.16 5.45 8.01
N ARG A 153 -29.04 4.90 7.51
CA ARG A 153 -29.00 3.66 6.71
C ARG A 153 -29.08 2.39 7.54
N ILE A 154 -28.42 2.36 8.71
CA ILE A 154 -28.28 1.13 9.51
C ILE A 154 -28.85 1.25 10.94
N GLY A 155 -29.34 2.42 11.32
CA GLY A 155 -29.75 2.74 12.70
C GLY A 155 -28.56 3.16 13.56
N GLU A 156 -28.69 4.31 14.22
CA GLU A 156 -27.59 4.92 15.01
C GLU A 156 -27.05 3.99 16.10
N LYS A 157 -27.93 3.22 16.78
CA LYS A 157 -27.55 2.27 17.83
C LYS A 157 -26.60 1.16 17.37
N ASN A 158 -26.52 0.92 16.07
CA ASN A 158 -25.65 -0.08 15.46
C ASN A 158 -24.26 0.49 15.13
N ILE A 159 -24.05 1.81 15.22
CA ILE A 159 -22.74 2.45 15.09
C ILE A 159 -22.07 2.40 16.46
N ILE A 160 -21.03 1.58 16.57
CA ILE A 160 -20.33 1.32 17.84
C ILE A 160 -19.23 2.32 18.08
N SER A 161 -18.54 2.70 17.00
CA SER A 161 -17.44 3.68 17.01
C SER A 161 -17.39 4.35 15.64
N PHE A 162 -17.13 5.66 15.64
CA PHE A 162 -16.94 6.44 14.43
C PHE A 162 -15.83 7.45 14.67
N ILE A 163 -14.63 7.13 14.19
CA ILE A 163 -13.39 7.88 14.46
C ILE A 163 -12.80 8.41 13.17
N ALA A 164 -12.40 9.67 13.18
CA ALA A 164 -11.61 10.29 12.13
C ALA A 164 -10.12 10.24 12.49
N HIS A 165 -9.32 9.65 11.63
CA HIS A 165 -7.88 9.63 11.75
C HIS A 165 -7.29 10.74 10.86
N CYS A 166 -6.66 11.72 11.53
CA CYS A 166 -5.95 12.82 10.90
C CYS A 166 -4.42 12.72 11.09
N ASP A 167 -3.96 11.63 11.66
CA ASP A 167 -2.57 11.33 12.00
C ASP A 167 -1.89 10.37 11.02
N GLU A 168 -2.51 10.10 9.88
CA GLU A 168 -1.97 9.25 8.83
C GLU A 168 -1.73 10.07 7.53
N LYS A 169 -1.15 9.45 6.50
CA LYS A 169 -0.85 10.07 5.21
C LYS A 169 -2.08 10.74 4.56
N GLY A 170 -3.24 10.12 4.68
CA GLY A 170 -4.52 10.66 4.23
C GLY A 170 -5.56 10.61 5.33
N CYS A 171 -6.25 11.72 5.59
CA CYS A 171 -7.33 11.72 6.57
C CYS A 171 -8.49 10.82 6.09
N HIS A 172 -9.01 9.99 6.99
CA HIS A 172 -10.11 9.06 6.71
C HIS A 172 -10.92 8.74 7.97
N LEU A 173 -12.08 8.12 7.78
CA LEU A 173 -13.00 7.77 8.87
C LEU A 173 -13.03 6.25 9.05
N HIS A 174 -12.97 5.80 10.28
CA HIS A 174 -13.21 4.40 10.66
C HIS A 174 -14.55 4.29 11.39
N ALA A 175 -15.50 3.56 10.81
CA ALA A 175 -16.75 3.22 11.47
C ALA A 175 -16.77 1.73 11.84
N THR A 176 -16.90 1.41 13.11
CA THR A 176 -17.18 0.06 13.58
C THR A 176 -18.67 -0.07 13.80
N ILE A 177 -19.31 -1.02 13.13
CA ILE A 177 -20.75 -1.24 13.24
C ILE A 177 -21.07 -2.68 13.65
N THR A 178 -22.23 -2.87 14.27
CA THR A 178 -22.85 -4.19 14.49
C THR A 178 -23.88 -4.42 13.39
N PRO A 179 -23.77 -5.49 12.58
CA PRO A 179 -24.62 -5.70 11.39
C PRO A 179 -26.01 -6.28 11.77
N ILE A 180 -26.80 -5.51 12.53
CA ILE A 180 -28.18 -5.84 12.88
C ILE A 180 -29.08 -5.21 11.82
N LEU A 181 -29.90 -6.03 11.18
CA LEU A 181 -30.83 -5.63 10.13
C LEU A 181 -32.12 -5.04 10.75
N GLU A 182 -32.94 -4.38 9.94
CA GLU A 182 -34.23 -3.82 10.33
C GLU A 182 -35.18 -4.88 10.90
N ASP A 183 -35.13 -6.13 10.39
CA ASP A 183 -35.90 -7.28 10.87
C ASP A 183 -35.34 -7.88 12.19
N GLY A 184 -34.34 -7.25 12.77
CA GLY A 184 -33.70 -7.68 14.01
C GLY A 184 -32.71 -8.82 13.86
N ARG A 185 -32.42 -9.34 12.68
CA ARG A 185 -31.41 -10.39 12.46
C ARG A 185 -29.99 -9.81 12.48
N LEU A 186 -29.07 -10.50 13.14
CA LEU A 186 -27.65 -10.19 13.10
C LEU A 186 -26.99 -10.89 11.94
N SER A 187 -26.69 -10.17 10.86
CA SER A 187 -26.15 -10.76 9.63
C SER A 187 -25.31 -9.80 8.78
N ALA A 188 -24.00 -9.87 8.91
CA ALA A 188 -23.08 -9.16 8.03
C ALA A 188 -23.20 -9.67 6.57
N LYS A 189 -23.58 -10.94 6.38
CA LYS A 189 -23.79 -11.52 5.04
C LYS A 189 -24.96 -10.84 4.33
N ASP A 190 -26.08 -10.64 4.99
CA ASP A 190 -27.28 -10.06 4.37
C ASP A 190 -27.16 -8.54 4.22
N MET A 191 -26.40 -7.88 5.10
CA MET A 191 -26.14 -6.43 5.00
C MET A 191 -25.19 -6.06 3.86
N PHE A 192 -24.10 -6.82 3.68
CA PHE A 192 -22.99 -6.48 2.78
C PHE A 192 -22.70 -7.54 1.70
N GLY A 193 -23.44 -8.59 1.66
CA GLY A 193 -23.26 -9.70 0.73
C GLY A 193 -24.57 -10.19 0.20
N GLY A 194 -24.70 -11.50 0.02
CA GLY A 194 -25.92 -12.12 -0.48
C GLY A 194 -25.82 -13.64 -0.53
N GLY A 195 -26.83 -14.27 -1.09
CA GLY A 195 -26.87 -15.72 -1.29
C GLY A 195 -25.99 -16.23 -2.43
N SER A 196 -25.60 -15.34 -3.35
CA SER A 196 -24.72 -15.63 -4.49
C SER A 196 -23.64 -14.57 -4.66
N ILE A 197 -22.67 -14.83 -5.52
CA ILE A 197 -21.60 -13.88 -5.87
C ILE A 197 -22.19 -12.62 -6.49
N ASP A 198 -23.18 -12.75 -7.39
CA ASP A 198 -23.80 -11.61 -8.06
C ASP A 198 -24.63 -10.76 -7.10
N ALA A 199 -25.34 -11.39 -6.16
CA ALA A 199 -26.04 -10.67 -5.10
C ALA A 199 -25.05 -9.90 -4.20
N ALA A 200 -23.90 -10.49 -3.90
CA ALA A 200 -22.85 -9.81 -3.13
C ALA A 200 -22.27 -8.61 -3.88
N ARG A 201 -22.02 -8.75 -5.20
CA ARG A 201 -21.56 -7.65 -6.06
C ARG A 201 -22.60 -6.53 -6.14
N GLY A 202 -23.86 -6.86 -6.32
CA GLY A 202 -24.97 -5.89 -6.33
C GLY A 202 -25.01 -5.08 -5.02
N LYS A 203 -24.93 -5.76 -3.87
CA LYS A 203 -24.89 -5.11 -2.55
C LYS A 203 -23.69 -4.20 -2.38
N MET A 204 -22.50 -4.64 -2.78
CA MET A 204 -21.29 -3.80 -2.72
C MET A 204 -21.44 -2.58 -3.62
N LYS A 205 -21.97 -2.74 -4.84
CA LYS A 205 -22.25 -1.61 -5.72
C LYS A 205 -23.22 -0.62 -5.08
N GLU A 206 -24.31 -1.06 -4.49
CA GLU A 206 -25.26 -0.21 -3.76
C GLU A 206 -24.61 0.58 -2.63
N TRP A 207 -23.67 -0.01 -1.89
CA TRP A 207 -22.95 0.67 -0.82
C TRP A 207 -21.98 1.73 -1.37
N HIS A 208 -21.28 1.44 -2.44
CA HIS A 208 -20.38 2.40 -3.08
C HIS A 208 -21.16 3.56 -3.74
N ASP A 209 -22.26 3.27 -4.41
CA ASP A 209 -23.11 4.28 -5.04
C ASP A 209 -23.75 5.19 -3.98
N TRP A 210 -24.24 4.61 -2.89
CA TRP A 210 -24.71 5.37 -1.73
C TRP A 210 -23.62 6.27 -1.14
N TYR A 211 -22.42 5.74 -0.92
CA TYR A 211 -21.33 6.50 -0.34
C TYR A 211 -20.93 7.67 -1.24
N ALA A 212 -20.82 7.45 -2.53
CA ALA A 212 -20.55 8.50 -3.49
C ALA A 212 -21.64 9.58 -3.47
N SER A 213 -22.92 9.20 -3.45
CA SER A 213 -24.03 10.18 -3.41
C SER A 213 -24.02 11.05 -2.14
N VAL A 214 -23.61 10.51 -0.99
CA VAL A 214 -23.44 11.27 0.27
C VAL A 214 -22.34 12.30 0.15
N ASN A 215 -21.29 11.99 -0.62
CA ASN A 215 -20.05 12.75 -0.67
C ASN A 215 -19.87 13.59 -1.95
N GLU A 216 -20.84 13.59 -2.85
CA GLU A 216 -20.83 14.44 -4.05
C GLU A 216 -20.65 15.93 -3.73
N LYS A 217 -21.33 16.42 -2.70
CA LYS A 217 -21.20 17.81 -2.21
C LYS A 217 -19.80 18.14 -1.67
N TRP A 218 -19.02 17.13 -1.31
CA TRP A 218 -17.63 17.23 -0.88
C TRP A 218 -16.64 17.15 -2.03
N GLY A 219 -17.12 17.07 -3.29
CA GLY A 219 -16.31 16.96 -4.49
C GLY A 219 -15.70 15.57 -4.67
N LEU A 220 -16.30 14.54 -4.08
CA LEU A 220 -15.90 13.16 -4.26
C LEU A 220 -16.86 12.46 -5.22
N GLU A 221 -16.31 11.90 -6.29
CA GLU A 221 -17.05 11.21 -7.33
C GLU A 221 -17.04 9.68 -7.08
N ARG A 222 -18.00 8.98 -7.68
CA ARG A 222 -18.01 7.53 -7.69
C ARG A 222 -16.73 6.98 -8.32
N GLY A 223 -16.08 6.04 -7.64
CA GLY A 223 -14.97 5.29 -8.23
C GLY A 223 -15.41 4.50 -9.45
N ASP A 224 -14.48 4.21 -10.35
CA ASP A 224 -14.77 3.48 -11.58
C ASP A 224 -15.18 2.04 -11.26
N ASP A 225 -16.06 1.46 -12.11
CA ASP A 225 -16.48 0.08 -11.93
C ASP A 225 -15.33 -0.87 -12.27
N ILE A 226 -15.06 -1.82 -11.38
CA ILE A 226 -14.04 -2.86 -11.57
C ILE A 226 -14.26 -3.63 -12.89
N HIS A 227 -15.52 -3.82 -13.29
CA HIS A 227 -15.83 -4.52 -14.54
C HIS A 227 -15.53 -3.71 -15.80
N GLU A 228 -15.58 -2.38 -15.69
CA GLU A 228 -15.25 -1.48 -16.80
C GLU A 228 -13.74 -1.28 -16.91
N THR A 229 -13.07 -1.13 -15.79
CA THR A 229 -11.64 -0.86 -15.74
C THR A 229 -10.77 -2.13 -15.74
N GLY A 230 -11.34 -3.29 -15.43
CA GLY A 230 -10.59 -4.51 -15.16
C GLY A 230 -9.68 -4.42 -13.95
N ALA A 231 -9.82 -3.35 -13.15
CA ALA A 231 -9.01 -3.14 -11.96
C ALA A 231 -9.24 -4.29 -10.96
N ARG A 232 -8.16 -4.85 -10.46
CA ARG A 232 -8.19 -5.86 -9.40
C ARG A 232 -7.27 -5.41 -8.27
N HIS A 233 -7.55 -5.87 -7.08
CA HIS A 233 -6.61 -5.69 -5.99
C HIS A 233 -5.29 -6.40 -6.34
N LYS A 234 -4.23 -5.62 -6.48
CA LYS A 234 -2.88 -6.12 -6.76
C LYS A 234 -2.10 -6.11 -5.46
N SER A 235 -1.25 -7.12 -5.26
CA SER A 235 -0.28 -7.05 -4.18
C SER A 235 0.75 -5.94 -4.47
N LEU A 236 1.38 -5.41 -3.43
CA LEU A 236 2.45 -4.42 -3.57
C LEU A 236 3.54 -4.92 -4.52
N GLU A 237 3.92 -6.19 -4.42
CA GLU A 237 4.91 -6.83 -5.28
C GLU A 237 4.45 -6.91 -6.76
N GLU A 238 3.18 -7.20 -7.00
CA GLU A 238 2.61 -7.23 -8.35
C GLU A 238 2.55 -5.82 -8.94
N HIS A 239 2.17 -4.83 -8.13
CA HIS A 239 2.15 -3.43 -8.52
C HIS A 239 3.56 -2.91 -8.86
N ASN A 240 4.56 -3.21 -8.03
CA ASN A 240 5.95 -2.84 -8.27
C ASN A 240 6.51 -3.47 -9.54
N ARG A 241 6.23 -4.76 -9.79
CA ARG A 241 6.63 -5.42 -11.04
C ARG A 241 6.00 -4.78 -12.28
N GLU A 242 4.77 -4.34 -12.18
CA GLU A 242 4.07 -3.66 -13.27
C GLU A 242 4.66 -2.27 -13.54
N LEU A 243 4.90 -1.48 -12.48
CA LEU A 243 5.58 -0.18 -12.59
C LEU A 243 6.97 -0.31 -13.24
N HIS A 244 7.74 -1.33 -12.88
CA HIS A 244 9.04 -1.59 -13.51
C HIS A 244 8.94 -1.93 -15.00
N ARG A 245 7.93 -2.73 -15.40
CA ARG A 245 7.70 -3.04 -16.82
C ARG A 245 7.31 -1.80 -17.63
N GLU A 246 6.43 -0.99 -17.07
CA GLU A 246 5.98 0.25 -17.69
C GLU A 246 7.12 1.26 -17.82
N ASN A 247 7.95 1.43 -16.80
CA ASN A 247 9.12 2.30 -16.86
C ASN A 247 10.13 1.84 -17.93
N LYS A 248 10.38 0.54 -18.02
CA LYS A 248 11.24 0.00 -19.06
C LYS A 248 10.68 0.29 -20.46
N SER A 249 9.38 0.15 -20.66
CA SER A 249 8.72 0.48 -21.93
C SER A 249 8.87 1.96 -22.26
N LEU A 250 8.72 2.86 -21.28
CA LEU A 250 8.93 4.30 -21.49
C LEU A 250 10.38 4.65 -21.81
N GLU A 251 11.36 3.98 -21.20
CA GLU A 251 12.78 4.14 -21.54
C GLU A 251 13.08 3.76 -22.98
N GLU A 252 12.55 2.63 -23.44
CA GLU A 252 12.69 2.16 -24.83
C GLU A 252 12.04 3.14 -25.82
N GLU A 253 10.88 3.69 -25.47
CA GLU A 253 10.22 4.71 -26.29
C GLU A 253 11.01 6.02 -26.33
N LEU A 254 11.51 6.50 -25.20
CA LEU A 254 12.37 7.69 -25.12
C LEU A 254 13.62 7.54 -25.97
N GLU A 255 14.27 6.38 -25.93
CA GLU A 255 15.46 6.13 -26.74
C GLU A 255 15.13 6.12 -28.25
N THR A 256 13.98 5.57 -28.62
CA THR A 256 13.51 5.58 -30.01
C THR A 256 13.26 7.03 -30.49
N LYS A 257 12.61 7.86 -29.68
CA LYS A 257 12.38 9.28 -29.99
C LYS A 257 13.70 10.07 -30.09
N ARG A 258 14.66 9.81 -29.21
CA ARG A 258 16.01 10.42 -29.28
C ARG A 258 16.74 10.09 -30.60
N ARG A 259 16.63 8.84 -31.05
CA ARG A 259 17.19 8.45 -32.37
C ARG A 259 16.50 9.18 -33.52
N ALA A 260 15.16 9.35 -33.44
CA ALA A 260 14.42 10.12 -34.44
C ALA A 260 14.86 11.60 -34.46
N VAL A 261 15.06 12.22 -33.31
CA VAL A 261 15.58 13.59 -33.19
C VAL A 261 16.95 13.68 -33.91
N LYS A 262 17.87 12.79 -33.57
CA LYS A 262 19.22 12.77 -34.22
C LYS A 262 19.12 12.65 -35.72
N GLY A 263 18.27 11.76 -36.23
CA GLY A 263 18.07 11.58 -37.68
C GLY A 263 17.48 12.85 -38.34
N LEU A 264 16.49 13.48 -37.71
CA LEU A 264 15.91 14.73 -38.23
C LEU A 264 16.91 15.89 -38.22
N THR A 265 17.70 16.02 -37.15
CA THR A 265 18.77 17.04 -37.05
C THR A 265 19.77 16.89 -38.19
N THR A 266 20.25 15.67 -38.43
CA THR A 266 21.20 15.40 -39.58
C THR A 266 20.57 15.73 -40.94
N MET A 267 19.26 15.47 -41.12
CA MET A 267 18.57 15.84 -42.37
C MET A 267 18.42 17.35 -42.52
N ILE A 268 18.11 18.06 -41.45
CA ILE A 268 18.03 19.54 -41.42
C ILE A 268 19.39 20.16 -41.77
N GLU A 269 20.48 19.66 -41.18
CA GLU A 269 21.84 20.12 -41.47
C GLU A 269 22.15 19.98 -42.99
N LYS A 270 21.92 18.80 -43.56
CA LYS A 270 22.14 18.54 -44.99
C LYS A 270 21.31 19.47 -45.89
N LEU A 271 20.04 19.67 -45.57
CA LEU A 271 19.16 20.58 -46.34
C LEU A 271 19.62 22.03 -46.21
N THR A 272 20.12 22.42 -45.04
CA THR A 272 20.65 23.78 -44.77
C THR A 272 21.92 24.01 -45.57
N ASP A 273 22.81 23.01 -45.66
CA ASP A 273 24.01 23.09 -46.49
C ASP A 273 23.66 23.21 -47.99
N GLN A 274 22.74 22.36 -48.47
CA GLN A 274 22.25 22.46 -49.86
C GLN A 274 21.61 23.80 -50.21
N ARG A 275 20.83 24.36 -49.25
CA ARG A 275 20.26 25.70 -49.39
C ARG A 275 21.35 26.74 -49.57
N LYS A 276 22.38 26.70 -48.74
CA LYS A 276 23.50 27.63 -48.78
C LYS A 276 24.31 27.53 -50.05
N GLU A 277 24.52 26.33 -50.57
CA GLU A 277 25.19 26.10 -51.86
C GLU A 277 24.41 26.75 -53.00
N ILE A 278 23.08 26.55 -53.06
CA ILE A 278 22.21 27.16 -54.10
C ILE A 278 22.15 28.67 -53.94
N GLU A 279 22.09 29.21 -52.74
CA GLU A 279 22.13 30.65 -52.48
C GLU A 279 23.43 31.29 -53.05
N THR A 280 24.59 30.64 -52.81
CA THR A 280 25.88 31.11 -53.36
C THR A 280 25.96 30.99 -54.89
N GLU A 281 25.32 29.97 -55.47
CA GLU A 281 25.26 29.79 -56.93
C GLU A 281 24.39 30.87 -57.59
N ILE A 282 23.24 31.20 -56.98
CA ILE A 282 22.38 32.28 -57.43
C ILE A 282 23.12 33.63 -57.41
N GLU A 283 23.80 33.97 -56.26
CA GLU A 283 24.60 35.19 -56.15
C GLU A 283 25.67 35.28 -57.23
N SER A 284 26.35 34.14 -57.54
CA SER A 284 27.35 34.10 -58.61
C SER A 284 26.76 34.37 -59.99
N LEU A 285 25.63 33.75 -60.33
CA LEU A 285 24.93 33.92 -61.59
C LEU A 285 24.33 35.33 -61.75
N GLU A 286 23.81 35.92 -60.67
CA GLU A 286 23.36 37.31 -60.70
C GLU A 286 24.50 38.28 -60.97
N ALA A 287 25.67 38.06 -60.39
CA ALA A 287 26.88 38.87 -60.69
C ALA A 287 27.35 38.69 -62.15
N GLN A 288 27.18 37.51 -62.72
CA GLN A 288 27.48 37.26 -64.12
C GLN A 288 26.44 37.92 -65.04
N LEU A 289 25.17 37.87 -64.71
CA LEU A 289 24.09 38.54 -65.47
C LEU A 289 24.30 40.05 -65.57
N GLN A 290 24.85 40.68 -64.56
CA GLN A 290 25.18 42.09 -64.58
C GLN A 290 26.35 42.45 -65.53
N LYS A 291 27.24 41.48 -65.79
CA LYS A 291 28.45 41.70 -66.58
C LYS A 291 28.32 41.29 -68.05
N SER A 292 27.40 40.39 -68.41
CA SER A 292 27.31 39.80 -69.76
C SER A 292 26.32 40.55 -70.67
N GLY A 293 26.73 40.69 -71.97
CA GLY A 293 25.90 41.39 -72.94
C GLY A 293 25.04 40.50 -73.84
N SER A 294 25.38 39.22 -74.06
CA SER A 294 24.73 38.35 -75.08
C SER A 294 23.93 37.17 -74.55
N ASP A 295 24.26 36.65 -73.38
CA ASP A 295 23.66 35.38 -72.88
C ASP A 295 22.68 35.56 -71.70
N ARG A 296 22.11 36.75 -71.64
CA ARG A 296 21.24 37.16 -70.52
C ARG A 296 20.01 36.28 -70.33
N ASN A 297 19.42 35.74 -71.36
CA ASN A 297 18.19 34.97 -71.26
C ASN A 297 18.45 33.56 -70.67
N GLU A 298 19.59 32.92 -70.97
CA GLU A 298 19.94 31.60 -70.42
C GLU A 298 20.25 31.69 -68.94
N ILE A 299 21.10 32.65 -68.56
CA ILE A 299 21.42 32.90 -67.13
C ILE A 299 20.17 33.26 -66.30
N ALA A 300 19.25 34.09 -66.86
CA ALA A 300 18.01 34.40 -66.20
C ALA A 300 17.10 33.20 -66.00
N GLN A 301 17.04 32.26 -66.99
CA GLN A 301 16.28 31.03 -66.83
C GLN A 301 16.91 30.08 -65.77
N GLU A 302 18.23 30.04 -65.71
CA GLU A 302 18.95 29.23 -64.71
C GLU A 302 18.73 29.79 -63.30
N ILE A 303 18.78 31.08 -63.09
CA ILE A 303 18.44 31.75 -61.83
C ILE A 303 16.99 31.40 -61.39
N VAL A 304 16.02 31.47 -62.30
CA VAL A 304 14.64 31.08 -62.03
C VAL A 304 14.52 29.61 -61.57
N ALA A 305 15.23 28.71 -62.26
CA ALA A 305 15.25 27.31 -61.92
C ALA A 305 15.86 27.05 -60.55
N LEU A 306 16.93 27.76 -60.18
CA LEU A 306 17.54 27.69 -58.84
C LEU A 306 16.64 28.25 -57.76
N HIS A 307 15.92 29.35 -58.00
CA HIS A 307 14.93 29.87 -57.07
C HIS A 307 13.79 28.89 -56.82
N MET A 308 13.32 28.15 -57.83
CA MET A 308 12.34 27.08 -57.62
C MET A 308 12.89 25.93 -56.76
N LYS A 309 14.15 25.54 -56.98
CA LYS A 309 14.81 24.53 -56.12
C LYS A 309 14.98 25.03 -54.71
N LEU A 310 15.36 26.29 -54.51
CA LEU A 310 15.47 26.95 -53.19
C LEU A 310 14.15 26.94 -52.47
N ALA A 311 13.02 27.33 -53.13
CA ALA A 311 11.70 27.26 -52.57
C ALA A 311 11.31 25.85 -52.08
N SER A 312 11.60 24.83 -52.92
CA SER A 312 11.35 23.43 -52.54
C SER A 312 12.20 22.94 -51.35
N ILE A 313 13.44 23.42 -51.22
CA ILE A 313 14.29 23.11 -50.06
C ILE A 313 13.76 23.80 -48.79
N ASN A 314 13.36 25.05 -48.90
CA ASN A 314 12.78 25.79 -47.81
C ASN A 314 11.49 25.11 -47.26
N GLU A 315 10.60 24.69 -48.16
CA GLU A 315 9.41 23.92 -47.79
C GLU A 315 9.79 22.61 -47.04
N LYS A 316 10.79 21.87 -47.55
CA LYS A 316 11.28 20.66 -46.87
C LYS A 316 11.92 20.94 -45.51
N LEU A 317 12.61 22.06 -45.38
CA LEU A 317 13.19 22.49 -44.07
C LEU A 317 12.09 22.81 -43.08
N GLU A 318 11.06 23.55 -43.44
CA GLU A 318 9.92 23.84 -42.58
C GLU A 318 9.23 22.54 -42.15
N GLU A 319 8.95 21.62 -43.07
CA GLU A 319 8.37 20.32 -42.74
C GLU A 319 9.21 19.53 -41.71
N LYS A 320 10.55 19.53 -41.90
CA LYS A 320 11.44 18.83 -40.98
C LYS A 320 11.54 19.50 -39.60
N HIS A 321 11.55 20.83 -39.56
CA HIS A 321 11.51 21.59 -38.30
C HIS A 321 10.21 21.34 -37.52
N ASP A 322 9.07 21.34 -38.22
CA ASP A 322 7.79 21.03 -37.57
C ASP A 322 7.77 19.60 -37.00
N LYS A 323 8.28 18.65 -37.73
CA LYS A 323 8.42 17.25 -37.23
C LYS A 323 9.35 17.19 -36.02
N LEU A 324 10.47 17.88 -36.06
CA LEU A 324 11.42 17.95 -34.95
C LEU A 324 10.77 18.54 -33.69
N ASN A 325 10.02 19.65 -33.84
CA ASN A 325 9.31 20.29 -32.75
C ASN A 325 8.26 19.37 -32.13
N LYS A 326 7.49 18.63 -32.94
CA LYS A 326 6.53 17.62 -32.47
C LYS A 326 7.20 16.52 -31.66
N VAL A 327 8.31 15.97 -32.16
CA VAL A 327 9.05 14.92 -31.44
C VAL A 327 9.65 15.45 -30.15
N HIS A 328 10.14 16.70 -30.11
CA HIS A 328 10.60 17.31 -28.86
C HIS A 328 9.51 17.44 -27.83
N GLN A 329 8.30 17.81 -28.24
CA GLN A 329 7.15 17.92 -27.35
C GLN A 329 6.72 16.55 -26.82
N GLU A 330 6.72 15.52 -27.67
CA GLU A 330 6.47 14.13 -27.25
C GLU A 330 7.51 13.66 -26.23
N ILE A 331 8.80 13.95 -26.44
CA ILE A 331 9.87 13.63 -25.48
C ILE A 331 9.66 14.36 -24.14
N ALA A 332 9.23 15.61 -24.14
CA ALA A 332 8.93 16.36 -22.91
C ALA A 332 7.81 15.69 -22.10
N ASN A 333 6.72 15.33 -22.78
CA ASN A 333 5.58 14.64 -22.15
C ASN A 333 5.96 13.25 -21.61
N LEU A 334 6.76 12.49 -22.38
CA LEU A 334 7.27 11.18 -21.94
C LEU A 334 8.20 11.29 -20.72
N LYS A 335 9.06 12.32 -20.68
CA LYS A 335 9.94 12.56 -19.52
C LYS A 335 9.15 12.90 -18.27
N GLU A 336 8.12 13.71 -18.38
CA GLU A 336 7.25 14.03 -17.26
C GLU A 336 6.57 12.77 -16.72
N SER A 337 6.00 11.94 -17.59
CA SER A 337 5.40 10.66 -17.23
C SER A 337 6.40 9.69 -16.60
N TYR A 338 7.62 9.62 -17.15
CA TYR A 338 8.71 8.79 -16.61
C TYR A 338 9.13 9.25 -15.21
N ASN A 339 9.34 10.54 -15.00
CA ASN A 339 9.75 11.08 -13.71
C ASN A 339 8.69 10.84 -12.64
N SER A 340 7.42 11.09 -12.94
CA SER A 340 6.31 10.82 -12.01
C SER A 340 6.24 9.35 -11.61
N ARG A 341 6.46 8.43 -12.55
CA ARG A 341 6.47 6.99 -12.25
C ARG A 341 7.71 6.54 -11.50
N MET A 342 8.88 7.16 -11.78
CA MET A 342 10.11 6.88 -11.02
C MET A 342 10.01 7.30 -9.56
N GLU A 343 9.32 8.40 -9.26
CA GLU A 343 9.00 8.76 -7.89
C GLU A 343 8.17 7.67 -7.21
N MET A 344 7.10 7.19 -7.86
CA MET A 344 6.28 6.09 -7.34
C MET A 344 7.08 4.79 -7.12
N VAL A 345 8.00 4.46 -8.03
CA VAL A 345 8.88 3.27 -7.88
C VAL A 345 9.85 3.45 -6.73
N ASN A 346 10.45 4.62 -6.58
CA ASN A 346 11.38 4.90 -5.49
C ASN A 346 10.67 4.84 -4.13
N ASP A 347 9.48 5.40 -4.01
CA ASP A 347 8.64 5.31 -2.81
C ASP A 347 8.31 3.84 -2.48
N ALA A 348 7.96 3.06 -3.51
CA ALA A 348 7.67 1.64 -3.35
C ALA A 348 8.91 0.82 -2.93
N ILE A 349 10.09 1.12 -3.50
CA ILE A 349 11.36 0.46 -3.14
C ILE A 349 11.80 0.85 -1.73
N GLU A 350 11.65 2.11 -1.34
CA GLU A 350 11.93 2.53 0.04
C GLU A 350 11.02 1.82 1.03
N SER A 351 9.72 1.77 0.75
CA SER A 351 8.75 1.04 1.56
C SER A 351 9.14 -0.44 1.72
N ASP A 352 9.50 -1.12 0.63
CA ASP A 352 9.88 -2.54 0.65
C ASP A 352 11.17 -2.79 1.45
N LYS A 353 12.19 -1.93 1.30
CA LYS A 353 13.43 -2.01 2.10
C LYS A 353 13.17 -1.83 3.58
N LEU A 354 12.29 -0.94 3.91
CA LEU A 354 11.97 -0.59 5.29
C LEU A 354 11.16 -1.71 5.95
N ILE A 355 10.18 -2.30 5.25
CA ILE A 355 9.43 -3.49 5.68
C ILE A 355 10.40 -4.65 5.94
N THR A 356 11.33 -4.90 5.02
CA THR A 356 12.31 -5.98 5.17
C THR A 356 13.22 -5.76 6.38
N ASN A 357 13.69 -4.55 6.61
CA ASN A 357 14.51 -4.19 7.77
C ASN A 357 13.71 -4.32 9.08
N TYR A 358 12.47 -3.84 9.10
CA TYR A 358 11.56 -3.98 10.24
C TYR A 358 11.31 -5.43 10.61
N LEU A 359 10.92 -6.28 9.66
CA LEU A 359 10.70 -7.70 9.88
C LEU A 359 11.96 -8.39 10.42
N ASN A 360 13.12 -8.12 9.84
CA ASN A 360 14.38 -8.68 10.30
C ASN A 360 14.75 -8.23 11.72
N HIS A 361 14.51 -6.97 12.05
CA HIS A 361 14.78 -6.42 13.38
C HIS A 361 13.84 -7.02 14.44
N HIS A 362 12.53 -7.03 14.19
CA HIS A 362 11.53 -7.55 15.13
C HIS A 362 11.60 -9.05 15.33
N VAL A 363 11.79 -9.83 14.27
CA VAL A 363 12.02 -11.28 14.37
C VAL A 363 13.29 -11.56 15.19
N SER A 364 14.35 -10.76 14.99
CA SER A 364 15.58 -10.87 15.77
C SER A 364 15.38 -10.55 17.26
N ILE A 365 14.62 -9.49 17.57
CA ILE A 365 14.30 -9.12 18.96
C ILE A 365 13.43 -10.19 19.64
N MET A 366 12.36 -10.64 18.97
CA MET A 366 11.48 -11.68 19.51
C MET A 366 12.20 -12.99 19.76
N LEU A 367 13.07 -13.42 18.84
CA LEU A 367 13.91 -14.58 19.01
C LEU A 367 14.88 -14.44 20.18
N LYS A 368 15.57 -13.30 20.29
CA LYS A 368 16.50 -13.04 21.40
C LYS A 368 15.76 -13.00 22.75
N ALA A 369 14.61 -12.33 22.83
CA ALA A 369 13.82 -12.23 24.04
C ALA A 369 13.29 -13.62 24.48
N SER A 370 12.77 -14.42 23.55
CA SER A 370 12.25 -15.74 23.86
C SER A 370 13.34 -16.73 24.26
N ILE A 371 14.50 -16.69 23.58
CA ILE A 371 15.65 -17.52 23.97
C ILE A 371 16.17 -17.09 25.34
N LEU A 372 16.26 -15.79 25.60
CA LEU A 372 16.73 -15.28 26.88
C LEU A 372 15.78 -15.66 28.03
N ASP A 373 14.46 -15.51 27.82
CA ASP A 373 13.44 -15.90 28.81
C ASP A 373 13.52 -17.38 29.15
N GLN A 374 13.66 -18.24 28.17
CA GLN A 374 13.82 -19.68 28.36
C GLN A 374 15.13 -20.02 29.10
N VAL A 375 16.24 -19.39 28.70
CA VAL A 375 17.57 -19.59 29.38
C VAL A 375 17.49 -19.15 30.84
N LEU A 376 16.86 -17.99 31.13
CA LEU A 376 16.69 -17.49 32.49
C LEU A 376 15.79 -18.42 33.35
N THR A 377 14.70 -18.91 32.74
CA THR A 377 13.78 -19.84 33.40
C THR A 377 14.49 -21.16 33.74
N ASP A 378 15.25 -21.72 32.80
CA ASP A 378 15.99 -22.96 33.03
C ASP A 378 17.16 -22.80 34.01
N ALA A 379 17.89 -21.66 33.91
CA ALA A 379 18.94 -21.33 34.88
C ALA A 379 18.38 -21.20 36.31
N SER A 380 17.21 -20.54 36.44
CA SER A 380 16.53 -20.40 37.76
C SER A 380 16.08 -21.74 38.31
N ARG A 381 15.61 -22.67 37.46
CA ARG A 381 15.25 -24.03 37.84
C ARG A 381 16.48 -24.83 38.26
N ILE A 382 17.57 -24.80 37.48
CA ILE A 382 18.83 -25.46 37.77
C ILE A 382 19.43 -24.98 39.11
N CYS A 383 19.45 -23.65 39.33
CA CYS A 383 19.91 -23.10 40.61
C CYS A 383 19.06 -23.54 41.81
N ARG A 384 17.76 -23.68 41.65
CA ARG A 384 16.85 -24.16 42.71
C ARG A 384 17.08 -25.64 43.01
N GLU A 385 17.20 -26.47 41.99
CA GLU A 385 17.46 -27.90 42.12
C GLU A 385 18.86 -28.19 42.67
N SER A 386 19.89 -27.41 42.26
CA SER A 386 21.24 -27.48 42.79
C SER A 386 21.29 -27.13 44.27
N ARG A 387 20.55 -26.11 44.74
CA ARG A 387 20.42 -25.76 46.16
C ARG A 387 19.76 -26.92 46.95
N ASN A 388 18.75 -27.54 46.37
CA ASN A 388 18.08 -28.68 47.00
C ASN A 388 18.99 -29.92 47.06
N ALA A 389 19.78 -30.16 46.02
CA ALA A 389 20.75 -31.27 46.01
C ALA A 389 21.89 -31.05 46.99
N THR A 390 22.40 -29.83 47.13
CA THR A 390 23.44 -29.45 48.10
C THR A 390 22.91 -29.60 49.55
N ALA A 391 21.63 -29.28 49.77
CA ALA A 391 20.99 -29.48 51.08
C ALA A 391 20.79 -30.95 51.43
N LEU A 392 20.79 -31.85 50.41
CA LEU A 392 20.71 -33.30 50.58
C LEU A 392 22.08 -34.04 50.60
N GLY A 393 23.20 -33.29 50.51
CA GLY A 393 24.56 -33.84 50.54
C GLY A 393 25.01 -34.55 49.26
N GLU A 394 24.33 -34.35 48.16
CA GLU A 394 24.72 -34.89 46.83
C GLU A 394 25.64 -33.92 46.09
N ASP A 395 26.90 -34.37 45.89
CA ASP A 395 27.92 -33.61 45.13
C ASP A 395 27.70 -33.82 43.63
N THR A 396 26.98 -32.93 42.97
CA THR A 396 26.65 -33.04 41.53
C THR A 396 27.10 -31.81 40.77
N PHE A 397 28.38 -31.74 40.48
CA PHE A 397 28.94 -30.81 39.46
C PHE A 397 29.19 -31.59 38.16
N ILE A 398 28.39 -31.37 37.14
CA ILE A 398 28.47 -31.94 35.78
C ILE A 398 27.89 -33.38 35.68
N ASP A 399 26.60 -33.42 35.44
CA ASP A 399 25.88 -34.65 35.17
C ASP A 399 25.26 -34.60 33.77
N ASP A 400 25.06 -35.76 33.11
CA ASP A 400 24.38 -35.96 31.84
C ASP A 400 22.99 -35.26 31.79
N ARG A 401 22.37 -35.02 32.95
CA ARG A 401 21.14 -34.26 33.10
C ARG A 401 21.26 -32.79 32.64
N ASN A 402 22.41 -32.16 32.79
CA ASN A 402 22.63 -30.77 32.31
C ASN A 402 22.77 -30.73 30.78
N PHE A 403 23.33 -31.77 30.17
CA PHE A 403 23.41 -31.89 28.71
C PHE A 403 22.03 -32.11 28.08
N LEU A 404 21.16 -32.89 28.70
CA LEU A 404 19.77 -33.08 28.26
C LEU A 404 18.96 -31.79 28.35
N ARG A 405 19.22 -30.92 29.33
CA ARG A 405 18.55 -29.60 29.47
C ARG A 405 18.97 -28.59 28.42
N TRP A 406 20.24 -28.56 28.02
CA TRP A 406 20.68 -27.76 26.89
C TRP A 406 20.00 -28.19 25.59
N ASN A 407 19.76 -29.46 25.43
CA ASN A 407 19.03 -29.98 24.29
C ASN A 407 17.56 -29.52 24.30
N ASP A 408 16.92 -29.37 25.44
CA ASP A 408 15.56 -28.83 25.57
C ASP A 408 15.50 -27.32 25.28
N VAL A 409 16.50 -26.55 25.69
CA VAL A 409 16.65 -25.14 25.34
C VAL A 409 16.81 -24.95 23.82
N LEU A 410 17.66 -25.80 23.19
CA LEU A 410 17.82 -25.79 21.74
C LEU A 410 16.53 -26.18 21.01
N LYS A 411 15.77 -27.14 21.52
CA LYS A 411 14.46 -27.54 20.97
C LYS A 411 13.45 -26.43 21.05
N THR A 412 13.37 -25.72 22.19
CA THR A 412 12.46 -24.60 22.38
C THR A 412 12.84 -23.40 21.48
N GLY A 413 14.15 -23.08 21.38
CA GLY A 413 14.64 -22.07 20.47
C GLY A 413 14.28 -22.37 19.01
N MET A 414 14.40 -23.65 18.60
CA MET A 414 14.00 -24.10 17.27
C MET A 414 12.48 -23.97 17.03
N GLN A 415 11.65 -24.30 18.03
CA GLN A 415 10.19 -24.17 17.95
C GLN A 415 9.77 -22.71 17.78
N VAL A 416 10.40 -21.79 18.52
CA VAL A 416 10.15 -20.34 18.41
C VAL A 416 10.58 -19.82 17.04
N PHE A 417 11.73 -20.24 16.54
CA PHE A 417 12.21 -19.91 15.21
C PHE A 417 11.23 -20.36 14.12
N LEU A 418 10.72 -21.57 14.21
CA LEU A 418 9.75 -22.12 13.27
C LEU A 418 8.38 -21.43 13.40
N ALA A 419 7.96 -21.07 14.60
CA ALA A 419 6.75 -20.30 14.82
C ALA A 419 6.86 -18.87 14.24
N GLY A 420 8.04 -18.24 14.35
CA GLY A 420 8.36 -16.97 13.74
C GLY A 420 8.29 -17.00 12.21
N ILE A 421 8.89 -18.03 11.59
CA ILE A 421 8.81 -18.24 10.13
C ILE A 421 7.36 -18.47 9.69
N ASN A 422 6.58 -19.25 10.43
CA ASN A 422 5.17 -19.49 10.15
C ASN A 422 4.34 -18.20 10.26
N GLY A 423 4.60 -17.39 11.29
CA GLY A 423 3.97 -16.09 11.46
C GLY A 423 4.28 -15.17 10.29
N ALA A 424 5.54 -15.05 9.90
CA ALA A 424 5.96 -14.26 8.74
C ALA A 424 5.36 -14.78 7.43
N THR A 425 5.28 -16.10 7.24
CA THR A 425 4.66 -16.71 6.05
C THR A 425 3.15 -16.47 6.01
N SER A 426 2.48 -16.53 7.16
CA SER A 426 1.05 -16.23 7.29
C SER A 426 0.75 -14.76 7.00
N VAL A 427 1.58 -13.84 7.48
CA VAL A 427 1.48 -12.40 7.17
C VAL A 427 1.70 -12.15 5.68
N ALA A 428 2.71 -12.77 5.07
CA ALA A 428 2.96 -12.67 3.63
C ALA A 428 1.80 -13.22 2.79
N GLN A 429 1.13 -14.28 3.22
CA GLN A 429 -0.05 -14.85 2.57
C GLN A 429 -1.29 -13.97 2.71
N THR A 430 -1.49 -13.34 3.87
CA THR A 430 -2.61 -12.41 4.10
C THR A 430 -2.44 -11.08 3.39
N SER A 431 -1.20 -10.68 3.12
CA SER A 431 -0.86 -9.48 2.34
C SER A 431 -0.90 -9.69 0.81
N GLY A 432 -1.44 -10.82 0.33
CA GLY A 432 -1.64 -11.10 -1.11
C GLY A 432 -0.38 -11.52 -1.87
N GLY A 433 0.69 -11.82 -1.18
CA GLY A 433 1.83 -12.55 -1.75
C GLY A 433 1.37 -13.96 -2.09
N GLY A 434 1.27 -14.30 -3.40
CA GLY A 434 0.85 -15.60 -3.90
C GLY A 434 1.81 -16.73 -3.52
N GLY A 435 1.92 -17.02 -2.23
CA GLY A 435 2.57 -18.20 -1.69
C GLY A 435 1.55 -19.34 -1.68
N THR A 436 1.80 -20.38 -2.44
CA THR A 436 1.20 -21.70 -2.22
C THR A 436 1.31 -22.06 -0.75
N THR A 437 0.29 -22.79 -0.23
CA THR A 437 0.28 -23.42 1.11
C THR A 437 1.70 -23.79 1.54
N SER A 438 2.12 -23.31 2.71
CA SER A 438 3.53 -23.41 3.13
C SER A 438 4.06 -24.84 2.96
N ASP A 439 5.00 -25.03 2.05
CA ASP A 439 5.77 -26.28 1.89
C ASP A 439 6.72 -26.51 3.08
N MET A 440 6.36 -25.99 4.24
CA MET A 440 7.14 -26.10 5.45
C MET A 440 7.23 -27.57 5.84
N PRO A 441 8.42 -28.13 6.00
CA PRO A 441 8.58 -29.54 6.41
C PRO A 441 8.21 -29.70 7.88
N TRP A 442 6.92 -29.88 8.16
CA TRP A 442 6.44 -30.23 9.50
C TRP A 442 7.08 -31.52 9.99
N ARG A 443 7.24 -31.63 11.31
CA ARG A 443 7.78 -32.85 11.90
C ARG A 443 6.81 -34.03 11.68
N GLU A 444 7.29 -35.08 11.07
CA GLU A 444 6.54 -36.30 10.92
C GLU A 444 6.39 -36.99 12.29
N LYS A 445 5.36 -37.82 12.46
CA LYS A 445 4.94 -38.34 13.76
C LYS A 445 6.02 -39.12 14.47
N ASP A 446 6.88 -39.80 13.71
CA ASP A 446 7.95 -40.70 14.22
C ASP A 446 9.36 -40.15 13.87
N GLU A 447 9.49 -38.91 13.43
CA GLU A 447 10.75 -38.30 13.04
C GLU A 447 11.53 -37.83 14.28
N ASP A 448 12.83 -38.16 14.32
CA ASP A 448 13.74 -37.62 15.33
C ASP A 448 13.82 -36.10 15.27
N TYR A 449 13.88 -35.50 16.46
CA TYR A 449 13.81 -34.03 16.60
C TYR A 449 15.01 -33.31 15.95
N LEU A 450 16.20 -33.90 16.02
CA LEU A 450 17.41 -33.34 15.40
C LEU A 450 17.36 -33.43 13.88
N HIS A 451 16.81 -34.52 13.35
CA HIS A 451 16.63 -34.72 11.92
C HIS A 451 15.61 -33.72 11.35
N TRP A 452 14.48 -33.54 12.04
CA TRP A 452 13.50 -32.53 11.68
C TRP A 452 14.08 -31.12 11.74
N ALA A 453 14.80 -30.72 12.79
CA ALA A 453 15.44 -29.43 12.95
C ALA A 453 16.44 -29.15 11.82
N TRP A 454 17.22 -30.17 11.43
CA TRP A 454 18.15 -30.05 10.31
C TRP A 454 17.43 -29.84 8.97
N ARG A 455 16.34 -30.55 8.72
CA ARG A 455 15.49 -30.40 7.53
C ARG A 455 14.83 -29.02 7.49
N ALA A 456 14.35 -28.50 8.60
CA ALA A 456 13.78 -27.19 8.73
C ALA A 456 14.83 -26.08 8.49
N MET A 457 16.06 -26.24 9.00
CA MET A 457 17.16 -25.31 8.72
C MET A 457 17.56 -25.30 7.24
N GLN A 458 17.61 -26.46 6.58
CA GLN A 458 17.89 -26.54 5.15
C GLN A 458 16.81 -25.83 4.32
N TYR A 459 15.54 -25.99 4.69
CA TYR A 459 14.43 -25.32 4.07
C TYR A 459 14.53 -23.79 4.22
N ALA A 460 14.78 -23.30 5.43
CA ALA A 460 14.97 -21.88 5.70
C ALA A 460 16.15 -21.30 4.91
N HIS A 461 17.29 -22.00 4.88
CA HIS A 461 18.46 -21.60 4.10
C HIS A 461 18.16 -21.54 2.59
N ALA A 462 17.44 -22.51 2.05
CA ALA A 462 17.07 -22.53 0.63
C ALA A 462 16.12 -21.39 0.25
N LYS A 463 15.26 -20.93 1.17
CA LYS A 463 14.38 -19.78 0.96
C LYS A 463 15.11 -18.44 1.06
N HIS A 464 16.07 -18.30 1.96
CA HIS A 464 16.88 -17.08 2.09
C HIS A 464 17.95 -16.92 1.00
N TYR A 465 18.41 -18.02 0.40
CA TYR A 465 19.44 -18.00 -0.64
C TYR A 465 19.00 -18.80 -1.87
N PRO A 466 18.00 -18.36 -2.62
CA PRO A 466 17.53 -19.03 -3.81
C PRO A 466 18.64 -19.00 -4.88
N GLY A 467 19.31 -20.14 -5.08
CA GLY A 467 20.42 -20.28 -6.04
C GLY A 467 21.62 -21.08 -5.53
N ASN A 468 21.79 -21.23 -4.21
CA ASN A 468 22.79 -22.13 -3.63
C ASN A 468 22.21 -23.54 -3.49
N LYS A 469 22.37 -24.38 -4.51
CA LYS A 469 22.16 -25.82 -4.35
C LYS A 469 23.24 -26.36 -3.38
N LEU A 470 22.86 -26.61 -2.13
CA LEU A 470 23.71 -27.34 -1.20
C LEU A 470 24.17 -28.66 -1.86
N ARG A 471 25.47 -28.81 -2.02
CA ARG A 471 26.05 -30.06 -2.48
C ARG A 471 25.59 -31.15 -1.50
N LYS A 472 24.89 -32.17 -2.01
CA LYS A 472 24.59 -33.39 -1.24
C LYS A 472 25.91 -33.93 -0.73
N SER A 473 26.16 -33.82 0.58
CA SER A 473 27.21 -34.57 1.22
C SER A 473 26.81 -36.04 1.13
N LYS A 474 27.63 -36.84 0.45
CA LYS A 474 27.50 -38.29 0.45
C LYS A 474 27.71 -38.70 1.91
N GLY A 475 26.75 -39.48 2.44
CA GLY A 475 26.78 -39.97 3.77
C GLY A 475 28.01 -40.86 4.07
N TYR A 476 28.40 -40.79 5.29
CA TYR A 476 29.05 -41.87 6.00
C TYR A 476 28.07 -42.37 7.06
#